data_e14bdc919890443d3889813430910ffd
#
_entry.id   e14bdc919890443d3889813430910ffd
#
_cell.length_a   1.000
_cell.length_b   1.000
_cell.length_c   1.000
_cell.angle_alpha   90.00
_cell.angle_beta   90.00
_cell.angle_gamma   90.00
#
_symmetry.space_group_name_H-M   'P 1'
#
loop_
_entity.id
_entity.type
_entity.pdbx_description
1 polymer ?
#
loop_
_entity_poly.entity_id
_entity_poly.type
_entity_poly.pdbx_seq_one_letter_code
_entity_poly.pdbx_strand_id
1 'polypeptide(L)'
;VRSYDNCPIGRERILVLYSDEWIHAPDFLVEFLVFLKHWSMGSTRARIAIDAMGGDHAPAEVVAGALKAQEELGVEILLVGDPQQIEDSLRQQDAIGRVSTGQLEIVPSEGAVEMHEEPLSALKRKPNASINVAMNLVKQQQADAVVSAGHSGAAMAAALLRLGRLPGIDRPAIGAVLPTMIPGSSVLILDVGANVDCRPKFLEQFALMGTIYSQCVLGVAEPKIGLLNIGEEPSKGNDAAVRTHQLLVDNPNIPFVGNAEGRDVLSGKFDVIVCDGFVGNVLLKFAEAVGEVVVQVLKEELAAGLKNQISAPLLQESLKGFKQRVDHVEHGGGLLLGVAGVCIISHGSSQAASIFNAIRLAKEAIDNQVLERIRSSNHQSALEQEAVN
;
A
#
# COMPACT_ATOMS: atom_id res chain seq x y z
N VAL A 1 22.74 -38.95 3.81
CA VAL A 1 21.38 -39.25 3.39
C VAL A 1 20.45 -38.70 4.46
N ARG A 2 19.92 -37.50 4.29
CA ARG A 2 18.78 -36.95 5.06
C ARG A 2 17.73 -36.57 4.06
N SER A 3 16.58 -37.24 4.14
CA SER A 3 15.37 -36.94 3.39
C SER A 3 14.81 -35.58 3.81
N TYR A 4 14.67 -34.65 2.87
CA TYR A 4 13.82 -33.46 2.97
C TYR A 4 12.59 -33.69 2.08
N ASP A 5 11.61 -34.38 2.64
CA ASP A 5 10.25 -34.38 2.12
C ASP A 5 9.50 -33.26 2.82
N ASN A 6 9.30 -32.13 2.12
CA ASN A 6 8.18 -31.19 2.20
C ASN A 6 8.58 -29.85 1.57
N CYS A 7 8.44 -29.77 0.24
CA CYS A 7 8.36 -28.48 -0.45
C CYS A 7 7.15 -28.56 -1.40
N PRO A 8 6.13 -27.70 -1.24
CA PRO A 8 4.93 -27.71 -2.08
C PRO A 8 5.11 -26.83 -3.32
N ILE A 9 6.09 -27.14 -4.15
CA ILE A 9 6.20 -26.53 -5.49
C ILE A 9 6.10 -27.68 -6.49
N GLY A 10 5.05 -27.61 -7.33
CA GLY A 10 4.78 -28.60 -8.35
C GLY A 10 6.00 -28.86 -9.23
N ARG A 11 6.30 -30.14 -9.45
CA ARG A 11 7.38 -30.60 -10.32
C ARG A 11 7.04 -30.31 -11.78
N GLU A 12 7.32 -29.11 -12.27
CA GLU A 12 7.44 -28.91 -13.70
C GLU A 12 8.85 -29.31 -14.15
N ARG A 13 8.91 -30.35 -14.98
CA ARG A 13 10.14 -30.79 -15.60
C ARG A 13 10.51 -29.84 -16.74
N ILE A 14 11.49 -29.01 -16.54
CA ILE A 14 12.04 -28.17 -17.62
C ILE A 14 12.99 -29.05 -18.45
N LEU A 15 12.61 -29.24 -19.72
CA LEU A 15 13.43 -29.90 -20.71
C LEU A 15 14.28 -28.86 -21.47
N VAL A 16 15.59 -28.97 -21.41
CA VAL A 16 16.52 -28.11 -22.16
C VAL A 16 17.07 -28.90 -23.36
N LEU A 17 16.88 -28.40 -24.57
CA LEU A 17 17.44 -28.96 -25.80
C LEU A 17 18.92 -28.58 -25.91
N TYR A 18 19.79 -29.56 -25.89
CA TYR A 18 21.20 -29.42 -26.28
C TYR A 18 21.51 -30.53 -27.30
N SER A 19 21.74 -30.13 -28.56
CA SER A 19 22.17 -30.98 -29.66
C SER A 19 21.52 -32.37 -29.72
N ASP A 20 20.28 -32.41 -30.27
CA ASP A 20 19.54 -33.64 -30.67
C ASP A 20 19.34 -34.77 -29.65
N GLU A 21 19.79 -34.62 -28.40
CA GLU A 21 19.51 -35.55 -27.31
C GLU A 21 18.89 -34.85 -26.11
N TRP A 22 17.82 -35.45 -25.54
CA TRP A 22 17.16 -34.96 -24.32
C TRP A 22 17.92 -35.39 -23.07
N ILE A 23 18.61 -34.47 -22.43
CA ILE A 23 19.30 -34.72 -21.16
C ILE A 23 18.45 -34.16 -20.02
N HIS A 24 18.13 -35.01 -19.04
CA HIS A 24 17.56 -34.54 -17.78
C HIS A 24 18.63 -33.75 -17.01
N ALA A 25 18.45 -32.44 -16.87
CA ALA A 25 19.31 -31.63 -16.02
C ALA A 25 19.14 -32.07 -14.55
N PRO A 26 20.21 -32.30 -13.80
CA PRO A 26 20.13 -32.55 -12.37
C PRO A 26 19.45 -31.38 -11.67
N ASP A 27 18.62 -31.66 -10.66
CA ASP A 27 17.86 -30.65 -9.89
C ASP A 27 18.77 -29.48 -9.41
N PHE A 28 20.01 -29.77 -9.09
CA PHE A 28 21.04 -28.78 -8.75
C PHE A 28 21.32 -27.76 -9.87
N LEU A 29 21.31 -28.19 -11.13
CA LEU A 29 21.56 -27.31 -12.29
C LEU A 29 20.36 -26.38 -12.54
N VAL A 30 19.14 -26.85 -12.29
CA VAL A 30 17.93 -26.05 -12.37
C VAL A 30 17.90 -25.01 -11.25
N GLU A 31 18.21 -25.40 -10.00
CA GLU A 31 18.34 -24.48 -8.88
C GLU A 31 19.50 -23.49 -9.09
N PHE A 32 20.61 -23.93 -9.64
CA PHE A 32 21.75 -23.07 -9.96
C PHE A 32 21.46 -22.12 -11.12
N LEU A 33 20.71 -22.52 -12.15
CA LEU A 33 20.26 -21.66 -13.23
C LEU A 33 19.17 -20.65 -12.75
N VAL A 34 18.30 -21.07 -11.84
CA VAL A 34 17.36 -20.19 -11.17
C VAL A 34 18.12 -19.21 -10.26
N PHE A 35 19.10 -19.68 -9.50
CA PHE A 35 19.99 -18.83 -8.70
C PHE A 35 20.83 -17.88 -9.58
N LEU A 36 21.41 -18.35 -10.69
CA LEU A 36 22.12 -17.50 -11.63
C LEU A 36 21.20 -16.51 -12.36
N LYS A 37 19.97 -16.87 -12.64
CA LYS A 37 18.96 -15.97 -13.19
C LYS A 37 18.56 -14.89 -12.16
N HIS A 38 18.46 -15.23 -10.87
CA HIS A 38 18.30 -14.26 -9.78
C HIS A 38 19.58 -13.44 -9.52
N TRP A 39 20.76 -14.04 -9.73
CA TRP A 39 22.05 -13.35 -9.59
C TRP A 39 22.40 -12.48 -10.80
N SER A 40 22.04 -12.87 -12.02
CA SER A 40 22.30 -12.10 -13.25
C SER A 40 21.24 -11.02 -13.52
N MET A 41 20.07 -11.09 -12.92
CA MET A 41 19.24 -9.93 -12.65
C MET A 41 19.90 -9.23 -11.46
N GLY A 42 20.97 -8.49 -11.71
CA GLY A 42 21.51 -7.54 -10.75
C GLY A 42 20.31 -6.82 -10.17
N SER A 43 20.18 -6.81 -8.84
CA SER A 43 19.06 -6.21 -8.13
C SER A 43 18.95 -4.78 -8.63
N THR A 44 18.14 -4.58 -9.66
CA THR A 44 17.80 -3.24 -10.12
C THR A 44 17.08 -2.63 -8.94
N ARG A 45 17.68 -1.60 -8.35
CA ARG A 45 17.07 -0.89 -7.22
C ARG A 45 15.69 -0.45 -7.65
N ALA A 46 14.70 -0.62 -6.76
CA ALA A 46 13.36 -0.15 -7.03
C ALA A 46 13.39 1.37 -7.32
N ARG A 47 12.81 1.78 -8.44
CA ARG A 47 12.73 3.17 -8.89
C ARG A 47 11.36 3.72 -8.52
N ILE A 48 11.32 4.73 -7.65
CA ILE A 48 10.07 5.27 -7.13
C ILE A 48 9.89 6.71 -7.57
N ALA A 49 8.84 6.99 -8.34
CA ALA A 49 8.42 8.32 -8.71
C ALA A 49 7.65 8.98 -7.56
N ILE A 50 8.10 10.15 -7.14
CA ILE A 50 7.49 10.88 -6.02
C ILE A 50 6.92 12.18 -6.55
N ASP A 51 5.63 12.38 -6.34
CA ASP A 51 4.94 13.65 -6.58
C ASP A 51 5.45 14.69 -5.57
N ALA A 52 6.52 15.39 -5.94
CA ALA A 52 7.21 16.31 -5.05
C ALA A 52 6.44 17.62 -4.79
N MET A 53 5.37 17.87 -5.55
CA MET A 53 4.52 19.06 -5.41
C MET A 53 3.20 18.76 -4.70
N GLY A 54 2.95 17.49 -4.31
CA GLY A 54 1.74 17.05 -3.65
C GLY A 54 1.84 17.14 -2.13
N GLY A 55 0.88 17.81 -1.50
CA GLY A 55 0.75 17.93 -0.05
C GLY A 55 0.98 19.35 0.49
N ASP A 56 0.54 19.57 1.74
CA ASP A 56 0.53 20.90 2.39
C ASP A 56 1.95 21.40 2.70
N HIS A 57 2.92 20.46 2.79
CA HIS A 57 4.33 20.76 3.13
C HIS A 57 5.30 20.49 1.98
N ALA A 58 4.77 20.34 0.75
CA ALA A 58 5.57 20.13 -0.45
C ALA A 58 6.31 21.44 -0.84
N PRO A 59 7.52 21.35 -1.43
CA PRO A 59 8.30 20.12 -1.63
C PRO A 59 9.18 19.72 -0.43
N ALA A 60 9.33 20.55 0.60
CA ALA A 60 10.35 20.41 1.63
C ALA A 60 10.30 19.07 2.36
N GLU A 61 9.13 18.71 2.92
CA GLU A 61 8.95 17.45 3.66
C GLU A 61 8.98 16.23 2.74
N VAL A 62 8.50 16.39 1.50
CA VAL A 62 8.54 15.31 0.50
C VAL A 62 9.98 14.99 0.13
N VAL A 63 10.80 16.00 -0.14
CA VAL A 63 12.23 15.86 -0.43
C VAL A 63 12.96 15.25 0.77
N ALA A 64 12.69 15.71 2.00
CA ALA A 64 13.32 15.17 3.21
C ALA A 64 13.03 13.67 3.41
N GLY A 65 11.77 13.26 3.26
CA GLY A 65 11.38 11.85 3.34
C GLY A 65 12.00 11.00 2.24
N ALA A 66 12.08 11.53 1.02
CA ALA A 66 12.69 10.87 -0.13
C ALA A 66 14.20 10.65 0.05
N LEU A 67 14.93 11.65 0.56
CA LEU A 67 16.36 11.55 0.84
C LEU A 67 16.65 10.49 1.91
N LYS A 68 15.83 10.46 2.97
CA LYS A 68 15.93 9.44 4.00
C LYS A 68 15.67 8.04 3.44
N ALA A 69 14.66 7.89 2.60
CA ALA A 69 14.33 6.60 1.97
C ALA A 69 15.44 6.12 1.02
N GLN A 70 16.02 7.02 0.23
CA GLN A 70 17.17 6.70 -0.61
C GLN A 70 18.35 6.13 0.20
N GLU A 71 18.64 6.75 1.35
CA GLU A 71 19.75 6.38 2.21
C GLU A 71 19.52 5.06 2.96
N GLU A 72 18.34 4.90 3.55
CA GLU A 72 18.03 3.75 4.41
C GLU A 72 17.50 2.54 3.65
N LEU A 73 16.74 2.74 2.56
CA LEU A 73 16.10 1.66 1.80
C LEU A 73 16.85 1.29 0.51
N GLY A 74 17.82 2.10 0.09
CA GLY A 74 18.61 1.86 -1.11
C GLY A 74 17.81 1.92 -2.41
N VAL A 75 16.71 2.69 -2.45
CA VAL A 75 15.85 2.91 -3.63
C VAL A 75 16.39 4.03 -4.52
N GLU A 76 16.05 4.00 -5.81
CA GLU A 76 16.25 5.12 -6.73
C GLU A 76 15.03 6.02 -6.69
N ILE A 77 15.27 7.33 -6.59
CA ILE A 77 14.21 8.33 -6.41
C ILE A 77 14.11 9.23 -7.63
N LEU A 78 12.89 9.34 -8.18
CA LEU A 78 12.54 10.32 -9.20
C LEU A 78 11.63 11.39 -8.56
N LEU A 79 12.16 12.57 -8.26
CA LEU A 79 11.38 13.70 -7.73
C LEU A 79 10.69 14.41 -8.89
N VAL A 80 9.37 14.32 -8.95
CA VAL A 80 8.56 14.89 -10.03
C VAL A 80 7.98 16.22 -9.58
N GLY A 81 8.39 17.33 -10.19
CA GLY A 81 7.94 18.65 -9.77
C GLY A 81 8.60 19.79 -10.52
N ASP A 82 8.47 20.99 -9.95
CA ASP A 82 9.18 22.18 -10.38
C ASP A 82 10.67 22.04 -10.04
N PRO A 83 11.57 22.02 -11.05
CA PRO A 83 12.99 21.78 -10.81
C PRO A 83 13.63 22.80 -9.86
N GLN A 84 13.26 24.09 -9.97
CA GLN A 84 13.85 25.13 -9.14
C GLN A 84 13.46 24.95 -7.66
N GLN A 85 12.20 24.66 -7.37
CA GLN A 85 11.72 24.44 -6.00
C GLN A 85 12.33 23.19 -5.37
N ILE A 86 12.47 22.10 -6.17
CA ILE A 86 13.11 20.86 -5.71
C ILE A 86 14.60 21.09 -5.45
N GLU A 87 15.32 21.77 -6.36
CA GLU A 87 16.74 22.10 -6.15
C GLU A 87 16.96 22.98 -4.93
N ASP A 88 16.12 23.98 -4.70
CA ASP A 88 16.20 24.85 -3.53
C ASP A 88 15.98 24.06 -2.23
N SER A 89 15.03 23.11 -2.23
CA SER A 89 14.82 22.21 -1.12
C SER A 89 16.02 21.26 -0.88
N LEU A 90 16.62 20.73 -1.94
CA LEU A 90 17.82 19.90 -1.86
C LEU A 90 19.03 20.68 -1.33
N ARG A 91 19.20 21.96 -1.73
CA ARG A 91 20.26 22.84 -1.21
C ARG A 91 20.10 23.11 0.28
N GLN A 92 18.86 23.36 0.75
CA GLN A 92 18.57 23.56 2.17
C GLN A 92 18.90 22.34 3.03
N GLN A 93 18.95 21.16 2.43
CA GLN A 93 19.25 19.88 3.09
C GLN A 93 20.67 19.35 2.76
N ASP A 94 21.54 20.16 2.21
CA ASP A 94 22.90 19.81 1.79
C ASP A 94 22.97 18.57 0.85
N ALA A 95 21.89 18.33 0.08
CA ALA A 95 21.73 17.10 -0.70
C ALA A 95 21.79 17.31 -2.22
N ILE A 96 22.01 18.52 -2.72
CA ILE A 96 22.01 18.83 -4.16
C ILE A 96 23.04 17.99 -4.94
N GLY A 97 24.14 17.60 -4.30
CA GLY A 97 25.16 16.74 -4.89
C GLY A 97 24.68 15.32 -5.23
N ARG A 98 23.58 14.85 -4.63
CA ARG A 98 23.02 13.52 -4.88
C ARG A 98 22.39 13.37 -6.27
N VAL A 99 21.97 14.49 -6.89
CA VAL A 99 21.46 14.51 -8.27
C VAL A 99 22.55 14.09 -9.24
N SER A 100 23.79 14.53 -9.02
CA SER A 100 24.93 14.21 -9.91
C SER A 100 25.43 12.77 -9.78
N THR A 101 25.05 12.04 -8.73
CA THR A 101 25.44 10.62 -8.55
C THR A 101 24.52 9.64 -9.25
N GLY A 102 23.42 10.10 -9.87
CA GLY A 102 22.43 9.27 -10.56
C GLY A 102 21.51 8.45 -9.62
N GLN A 103 21.61 8.67 -8.32
CA GLN A 103 20.73 8.01 -7.33
C GLN A 103 19.43 8.76 -7.10
N LEU A 104 19.40 10.04 -7.47
CA LEU A 104 18.25 10.93 -7.40
C LEU A 104 18.14 11.67 -8.71
N GLU A 105 16.97 11.66 -9.32
CA GLU A 105 16.68 12.34 -10.57
C GLU A 105 15.55 13.35 -10.35
N ILE A 106 15.67 14.54 -10.94
CA ILE A 106 14.59 15.53 -10.97
C ILE A 106 13.90 15.40 -12.32
N VAL A 107 12.61 15.06 -12.28
CA VAL A 107 11.75 14.99 -13.47
C VAL A 107 10.87 16.25 -13.53
N PRO A 108 11.05 17.10 -14.54
CA PRO A 108 10.28 18.33 -14.64
C PRO A 108 8.79 18.10 -14.79
N SER A 109 7.98 18.92 -14.08
CA SER A 109 6.54 18.98 -14.25
C SER A 109 6.03 20.42 -14.07
N GLU A 110 4.78 20.69 -14.47
CA GLU A 110 4.16 22.01 -14.45
C GLU A 110 3.01 22.05 -13.45
N GLY A 111 3.28 22.50 -12.23
CA GLY A 111 2.30 22.69 -11.17
C GLY A 111 1.76 21.38 -10.58
N ALA A 112 0.79 21.51 -9.69
CA ALA A 112 0.10 20.42 -9.01
C ALA A 112 -1.42 20.57 -9.14
N VAL A 113 -2.16 19.51 -8.75
CA VAL A 113 -3.62 19.59 -8.56
C VAL A 113 -3.86 20.02 -7.12
N GLU A 114 -4.51 21.18 -6.97
CA GLU A 114 -4.80 21.77 -5.67
C GLU A 114 -5.96 21.04 -4.96
N MET A 115 -5.97 21.10 -3.61
CA MET A 115 -6.97 20.39 -2.80
C MET A 115 -8.42 20.83 -3.05
N HIS A 116 -8.64 22.06 -3.52
CA HIS A 116 -9.96 22.62 -3.83
C HIS A 116 -10.43 22.36 -5.26
N GLU A 117 -9.59 21.80 -6.13
CA GLU A 117 -9.93 21.54 -7.53
C GLU A 117 -10.72 20.24 -7.69
N GLU A 118 -11.65 20.23 -8.63
CA GLU A 118 -12.33 18.98 -9.01
C GLU A 118 -11.33 18.08 -9.78
N PRO A 119 -11.06 16.84 -9.26
CA PRO A 119 -9.96 15.99 -9.73
C PRO A 119 -9.89 15.75 -11.23
N LEU A 120 -10.98 15.27 -11.84
CA LEU A 120 -10.99 14.91 -13.25
C LEU A 120 -10.81 16.11 -14.19
N SER A 121 -11.43 17.23 -13.86
CA SER A 121 -11.29 18.49 -14.62
C SER A 121 -9.87 19.04 -14.49
N ALA A 122 -9.31 19.04 -13.28
CA ALA A 122 -7.97 19.52 -13.02
C ALA A 122 -6.91 18.71 -13.78
N LEU A 123 -6.98 17.36 -13.74
CA LEU A 123 -6.07 16.48 -14.46
C LEU A 123 -6.13 16.66 -15.99
N LYS A 124 -7.30 16.95 -16.54
CA LYS A 124 -7.46 17.24 -17.99
C LYS A 124 -6.88 18.61 -18.36
N ARG A 125 -7.07 19.62 -17.52
CA ARG A 125 -6.55 20.99 -17.75
C ARG A 125 -5.05 21.08 -17.53
N LYS A 126 -4.50 20.27 -16.62
CA LYS A 126 -3.08 20.24 -16.22
C LYS A 126 -2.44 18.91 -16.61
N PRO A 127 -2.25 18.61 -17.91
CA PRO A 127 -1.72 17.31 -18.35
C PRO A 127 -0.29 17.04 -17.85
N ASN A 128 0.48 18.11 -17.58
CA ASN A 128 1.84 18.08 -17.08
C ASN A 128 1.93 18.27 -15.55
N ALA A 129 0.82 18.20 -14.82
CA ALA A 129 0.86 18.23 -13.36
C ALA A 129 1.72 17.09 -12.80
N SER A 130 2.40 17.31 -11.70
CA SER A 130 3.36 16.38 -11.08
C SER A 130 2.81 14.96 -10.93
N ILE A 131 1.58 14.83 -10.44
CA ILE A 131 0.93 13.50 -10.31
C ILE A 131 0.70 12.81 -11.66
N ASN A 132 0.34 13.54 -12.73
CA ASN A 132 0.17 12.98 -14.05
C ASN A 132 1.49 12.49 -14.63
N VAL A 133 2.56 13.27 -14.45
CA VAL A 133 3.92 12.92 -14.90
C VAL A 133 4.41 11.68 -14.13
N ALA A 134 4.27 11.67 -12.80
CA ALA A 134 4.66 10.53 -11.96
C ALA A 134 3.96 9.23 -12.37
N MET A 135 2.64 9.28 -12.61
CA MET A 135 1.89 8.12 -13.11
C MET A 135 2.34 7.66 -14.50
N ASN A 136 2.71 8.60 -15.38
CA ASN A 136 3.22 8.26 -16.72
C ASN A 136 4.59 7.57 -16.64
N LEU A 137 5.47 7.92 -15.70
CA LEU A 137 6.74 7.22 -15.47
C LEU A 137 6.51 5.73 -15.15
N VAL A 138 5.54 5.44 -14.28
CA VAL A 138 5.16 4.04 -13.97
C VAL A 138 4.57 3.34 -15.18
N LYS A 139 3.66 4.00 -15.92
CA LYS A 139 3.09 3.43 -17.14
C LYS A 139 4.15 3.08 -18.20
N GLN A 140 5.20 3.90 -18.32
CA GLN A 140 6.28 3.74 -19.28
C GLN A 140 7.40 2.82 -18.76
N GLN A 141 7.22 2.22 -17.58
CA GLN A 141 8.22 1.37 -16.92
C GLN A 141 9.55 2.10 -16.63
N GLN A 142 9.49 3.42 -16.49
CA GLN A 142 10.62 4.24 -16.04
C GLN A 142 10.68 4.36 -14.53
N ALA A 143 9.60 4.03 -13.84
CA ALA A 143 9.51 3.83 -12.40
C ALA A 143 8.66 2.59 -12.09
N ASP A 144 8.91 1.96 -10.95
CA ASP A 144 8.21 0.76 -10.49
C ASP A 144 6.98 1.12 -9.62
N ALA A 145 7.01 2.28 -8.97
CA ALA A 145 5.93 2.77 -8.14
C ALA A 145 5.81 4.29 -8.19
N VAL A 146 4.64 4.78 -7.76
CA VAL A 146 4.39 6.20 -7.51
C VAL A 146 3.95 6.42 -6.07
N VAL A 147 4.44 7.50 -5.45
CA VAL A 147 4.04 7.99 -4.12
C VAL A 147 3.55 9.43 -4.27
N SER A 148 2.38 9.74 -3.72
CA SER A 148 1.84 11.10 -3.69
C SER A 148 1.16 11.39 -2.36
N ALA A 149 1.48 12.53 -1.76
CA ALA A 149 0.79 13.10 -0.62
C ALA A 149 -0.15 14.26 -1.02
N GLY A 150 -0.46 14.36 -2.32
CA GLY A 150 -1.36 15.36 -2.85
C GLY A 150 -2.84 15.04 -2.65
N HIS A 151 -3.68 15.63 -3.49
CA HIS A 151 -5.12 15.40 -3.48
C HIS A 151 -5.46 13.93 -3.78
N SER A 152 -5.93 13.16 -2.79
CA SER A 152 -6.18 11.70 -2.91
C SER A 152 -7.12 11.36 -4.08
N GLY A 153 -8.18 12.15 -4.29
CA GLY A 153 -9.09 11.98 -5.43
C GLY A 153 -8.41 12.21 -6.78
N ALA A 154 -7.44 13.15 -6.85
CA ALA A 154 -6.66 13.38 -8.07
C ALA A 154 -5.65 12.24 -8.30
N ALA A 155 -4.99 11.75 -7.26
CA ALA A 155 -4.07 10.63 -7.35
C ALA A 155 -4.80 9.36 -7.85
N MET A 156 -5.97 9.05 -7.28
CA MET A 156 -6.81 7.94 -7.72
C MET A 156 -7.29 8.11 -9.18
N ALA A 157 -7.77 9.29 -9.53
CA ALA A 157 -8.23 9.56 -10.90
C ALA A 157 -7.08 9.50 -11.91
N ALA A 158 -5.89 10.01 -11.57
CA ALA A 158 -4.69 9.92 -12.38
C ALA A 158 -4.25 8.47 -12.57
N ALA A 159 -4.26 7.65 -11.51
CA ALA A 159 -3.95 6.23 -11.58
C ALA A 159 -4.91 5.51 -12.55
N LEU A 160 -6.23 5.73 -12.42
CA LEU A 160 -7.22 5.15 -13.32
C LEU A 160 -7.06 5.59 -14.78
N LEU A 161 -6.77 6.87 -15.02
CA LEU A 161 -6.63 7.43 -16.37
C LEU A 161 -5.32 7.02 -17.04
N ARG A 162 -4.21 6.93 -16.28
CA ARG A 162 -2.87 6.69 -16.82
C ARG A 162 -2.46 5.23 -16.76
N LEU A 163 -2.59 4.59 -15.60
CA LEU A 163 -2.24 3.18 -15.41
C LEU A 163 -3.36 2.25 -15.88
N GLY A 164 -4.61 2.63 -15.62
CA GLY A 164 -5.77 1.76 -15.85
C GLY A 164 -5.98 0.80 -14.67
N ARG A 165 -7.01 -0.05 -14.83
CA ARG A 165 -7.34 -1.10 -13.84
C ARG A 165 -6.60 -2.38 -14.19
N LEU A 166 -6.34 -3.20 -13.18
CA LEU A 166 -5.93 -4.58 -13.39
C LEU A 166 -7.04 -5.35 -14.12
N PRO A 167 -6.70 -6.26 -15.05
CA PRO A 167 -7.67 -7.14 -15.70
C PRO A 167 -8.48 -7.91 -14.65
N GLY A 168 -9.80 -7.96 -14.84
CA GLY A 168 -10.73 -8.61 -13.92
C GLY A 168 -11.12 -7.79 -12.67
N ILE A 169 -10.51 -6.64 -12.41
CA ILE A 169 -10.90 -5.73 -11.32
C ILE A 169 -11.86 -4.66 -11.84
N ASP A 170 -13.04 -4.58 -11.24
CA ASP A 170 -14.06 -3.60 -11.60
C ASP A 170 -13.79 -2.21 -10.99
N ARG A 171 -13.26 -2.18 -9.76
CA ARG A 171 -12.95 -0.95 -9.02
C ARG A 171 -11.66 -1.09 -8.23
N PRO A 172 -10.77 -0.08 -8.25
CA PRO A 172 -9.66 -0.03 -7.31
C PRO A 172 -10.17 0.35 -5.92
N ALA A 173 -9.40 0.02 -4.88
CA ALA A 173 -9.70 0.36 -3.50
C ALA A 173 -8.46 0.88 -2.78
N ILE A 174 -8.63 1.81 -1.86
CA ILE A 174 -7.56 2.31 -1.01
C ILE A 174 -7.56 1.50 0.28
N GLY A 175 -6.43 0.86 0.60
CA GLY A 175 -6.23 0.12 1.84
C GLY A 175 -5.56 0.99 2.91
N ALA A 176 -6.07 0.93 4.14
CA ALA A 176 -5.41 1.52 5.30
C ALA A 176 -5.11 0.43 6.34
N VAL A 177 -3.88 0.40 6.84
CA VAL A 177 -3.45 -0.53 7.87
C VAL A 177 -3.55 0.16 9.23
N LEU A 178 -4.26 -0.47 10.18
CA LEU A 178 -4.43 0.03 11.55
C LEU A 178 -3.81 -0.98 12.54
N PRO A 179 -3.23 -0.50 13.65
CA PRO A 179 -2.77 -1.37 14.72
C PRO A 179 -3.96 -2.03 15.42
N THR A 180 -3.74 -3.22 15.96
CA THR A 180 -4.74 -3.90 16.78
C THR A 180 -4.36 -3.91 18.27
N MET A 181 -5.28 -4.36 19.13
CA MET A 181 -5.00 -4.59 20.54
C MET A 181 -3.98 -5.71 20.78
N ILE A 182 -3.73 -6.55 19.78
CA ILE A 182 -2.71 -7.60 19.84
C ILE A 182 -1.35 -6.98 19.45
N PRO A 183 -0.34 -6.97 20.33
CA PRO A 183 0.96 -6.41 20.01
C PRO A 183 1.61 -7.05 18.77
N GLY A 184 2.06 -6.20 17.85
CA GLY A 184 2.68 -6.66 16.59
C GLY A 184 1.70 -7.14 15.52
N SER A 185 0.39 -7.09 15.78
CA SER A 185 -0.66 -7.39 14.81
C SER A 185 -1.29 -6.09 14.28
N SER A 186 -1.71 -6.13 13.03
CA SER A 186 -2.41 -5.05 12.34
C SER A 186 -3.61 -5.58 11.57
N VAL A 187 -4.53 -4.70 11.23
CA VAL A 187 -5.70 -4.99 10.38
C VAL A 187 -5.69 -4.08 9.17
N LEU A 188 -5.95 -4.64 7.99
CA LEU A 188 -6.16 -3.88 6.76
C LEU A 188 -7.65 -3.55 6.64
N ILE A 189 -7.99 -2.28 6.53
CA ILE A 189 -9.33 -1.82 6.16
C ILE A 189 -9.35 -1.51 4.66
N LEU A 190 -10.29 -2.06 3.92
CA LEU A 190 -10.41 -1.93 2.48
C LEU A 190 -11.90 -1.85 2.08
N ASP A 191 -12.43 -0.78 1.61
CA ASP A 191 -11.92 0.47 1.06
C ASP A 191 -12.03 1.62 2.08
N VAL A 192 -11.10 2.59 2.04
CA VAL A 192 -11.15 3.75 2.94
C VAL A 192 -11.33 5.09 2.20
N GLY A 193 -11.96 5.08 1.01
CA GLY A 193 -12.31 6.34 0.36
C GLY A 193 -12.28 6.37 -1.17
N ALA A 194 -12.01 5.25 -1.86
CA ALA A 194 -12.01 5.21 -3.31
C ALA A 194 -13.45 5.10 -3.89
N ASN A 195 -14.35 4.38 -3.23
CA ASN A 195 -15.69 4.10 -3.75
C ASN A 195 -16.75 4.33 -2.67
N VAL A 196 -17.54 5.38 -2.84
CA VAL A 196 -18.59 5.77 -1.87
C VAL A 196 -19.69 4.71 -1.80
N ASP A 197 -20.16 4.21 -2.94
CA ASP A 197 -21.16 3.16 -3.05
C ASP A 197 -20.56 1.92 -3.71
N CYS A 198 -20.68 0.76 -3.06
CA CYS A 198 -20.16 -0.50 -3.54
C CYS A 198 -21.25 -1.50 -3.88
N ARG A 199 -21.09 -2.16 -5.04
CA ARG A 199 -21.86 -3.37 -5.36
C ARG A 199 -21.22 -4.56 -4.62
N PRO A 200 -22.00 -5.61 -4.31
CA PRO A 200 -21.46 -6.82 -3.64
C PRO A 200 -20.21 -7.38 -4.31
N LYS A 201 -20.17 -7.44 -5.64
CA LYS A 201 -19.02 -7.91 -6.40
C LYS A 201 -17.74 -7.07 -6.17
N PHE A 202 -17.88 -5.76 -5.91
CA PHE A 202 -16.70 -4.92 -5.61
C PHE A 202 -16.10 -5.29 -4.26
N LEU A 203 -16.96 -5.49 -3.24
CA LEU A 203 -16.53 -5.92 -1.91
C LEU A 203 -15.89 -7.31 -1.93
N GLU A 204 -16.39 -8.22 -2.77
CA GLU A 204 -15.76 -9.52 -3.01
C GLU A 204 -14.35 -9.36 -3.59
N GLN A 205 -14.19 -8.50 -4.61
CA GLN A 205 -12.87 -8.21 -5.18
C GLN A 205 -11.94 -7.53 -4.18
N PHE A 206 -12.46 -6.65 -3.32
CA PHE A 206 -11.67 -6.06 -2.23
C PHE A 206 -11.21 -7.11 -1.24
N ALA A 207 -12.04 -8.08 -0.89
CA ALA A 207 -11.67 -9.18 -0.01
C ALA A 207 -10.53 -10.03 -0.61
N LEU A 208 -10.59 -10.34 -1.90
CA LEU A 208 -9.53 -11.06 -2.60
C LEU A 208 -8.22 -10.26 -2.63
N MET A 209 -8.29 -8.97 -2.99
CA MET A 209 -7.11 -8.10 -2.99
C MET A 209 -6.52 -7.93 -1.58
N GLY A 210 -7.39 -7.78 -0.58
CA GLY A 210 -7.00 -7.69 0.83
C GLY A 210 -6.32 -8.97 1.34
N THR A 211 -6.81 -10.13 0.94
CA THR A 211 -6.19 -11.44 1.25
C THR A 211 -4.75 -11.47 0.74
N ILE A 212 -4.53 -11.13 -0.54
CA ILE A 212 -3.20 -11.13 -1.16
C ILE A 212 -2.29 -10.09 -0.51
N TYR A 213 -2.79 -8.88 -0.25
CA TYR A 213 -2.04 -7.85 0.45
C TYR A 213 -1.59 -8.30 1.84
N SER A 214 -2.51 -8.88 2.62
CA SER A 214 -2.21 -9.38 3.96
C SER A 214 -1.14 -10.46 3.93
N GLN A 215 -1.20 -11.38 2.98
CA GLN A 215 -0.19 -12.43 2.80
C GLN A 215 1.18 -11.85 2.39
N CYS A 216 1.19 -10.93 1.43
CA CYS A 216 2.43 -10.43 0.82
C CYS A 216 3.13 -9.36 1.65
N VAL A 217 2.37 -8.44 2.24
CA VAL A 217 2.90 -7.24 2.90
C VAL A 217 2.84 -7.36 4.42
N LEU A 218 1.73 -7.88 4.97
CA LEU A 218 1.59 -8.03 6.42
C LEU A 218 2.14 -9.35 6.94
N GLY A 219 2.50 -10.30 6.03
CA GLY A 219 3.12 -11.58 6.40
C GLY A 219 2.17 -12.59 7.08
N VAL A 220 0.86 -12.39 6.94
CA VAL A 220 -0.15 -13.29 7.52
C VAL A 220 -0.46 -14.40 6.54
N ALA A 221 -0.01 -15.62 6.80
CA ALA A 221 -0.14 -16.76 5.88
C ALA A 221 -1.61 -17.13 5.58
N GLU A 222 -2.45 -17.12 6.61
CA GLU A 222 -3.89 -17.43 6.54
C GLU A 222 -4.70 -16.27 7.11
N PRO A 223 -4.92 -15.18 6.34
CA PRO A 223 -5.59 -13.99 6.85
C PRO A 223 -7.08 -14.24 7.06
N LYS A 224 -7.62 -13.74 8.15
CA LYS A 224 -9.05 -13.79 8.50
C LYS A 224 -9.74 -12.56 7.91
N ILE A 225 -10.64 -12.80 6.95
CA ILE A 225 -11.37 -11.74 6.26
C ILE A 225 -12.73 -11.52 6.93
N GLY A 226 -13.04 -10.28 7.28
CA GLY A 226 -14.33 -9.85 7.80
C GLY A 226 -15.05 -8.88 6.86
N LEU A 227 -16.38 -8.89 6.88
CA LEU A 227 -17.22 -7.86 6.25
C LEU A 227 -17.71 -6.91 7.32
N LEU A 228 -17.38 -5.62 7.22
CA LEU A 228 -17.86 -4.63 8.19
C LEU A 228 -19.38 -4.54 8.15
N ASN A 229 -20.01 -4.69 9.31
CA ASN A 229 -21.45 -4.76 9.44
C ASN A 229 -21.91 -4.22 10.81
N ILE A 230 -23.23 -4.16 11.02
CA ILE A 230 -23.89 -3.73 12.25
C ILE A 230 -24.20 -4.89 13.22
N GLY A 231 -23.87 -6.13 12.85
CA GLY A 231 -24.10 -7.34 13.66
C GLY A 231 -23.38 -8.54 13.04
N GLU A 232 -23.12 -9.56 13.87
CA GLU A 232 -22.36 -10.76 13.47
C GLU A 232 -23.18 -11.71 12.59
N GLU A 233 -24.53 -11.69 12.68
CA GLU A 233 -25.38 -12.62 11.98
C GLU A 233 -25.40 -12.37 10.46
N PRO A 234 -25.47 -13.41 9.62
CA PRO A 234 -25.47 -13.30 8.15
C PRO A 234 -26.61 -12.43 7.58
N SER A 235 -27.71 -12.30 8.32
CA SER A 235 -28.90 -11.52 7.91
C SER A 235 -28.82 -10.03 8.24
N LYS A 236 -27.79 -9.58 8.95
CA LYS A 236 -27.64 -8.18 9.35
C LYS A 236 -27.11 -7.30 8.22
N GLY A 237 -27.39 -6.01 8.33
CA GLY A 237 -26.95 -4.99 7.39
C GLY A 237 -27.99 -4.65 6.34
N ASN A 238 -27.56 -3.89 5.35
CA ASN A 238 -28.36 -3.55 4.18
C ASN A 238 -28.32 -4.67 3.13
N ASP A 239 -29.12 -4.55 2.07
CA ASP A 239 -29.17 -5.55 0.98
C ASP A 239 -27.80 -5.84 0.35
N ALA A 240 -26.93 -4.83 0.22
CA ALA A 240 -25.60 -5.02 -0.32
C ALA A 240 -24.72 -5.86 0.62
N ALA A 241 -24.78 -5.61 1.94
CA ALA A 241 -24.05 -6.37 2.94
C ALA A 241 -24.48 -7.83 2.98
N VAL A 242 -25.79 -8.11 3.00
CA VAL A 242 -26.33 -9.48 3.00
C VAL A 242 -25.89 -10.26 1.75
N ARG A 243 -25.99 -9.64 0.57
CA ARG A 243 -25.54 -10.27 -0.70
C ARG A 243 -24.01 -10.45 -0.74
N THR A 244 -23.26 -9.49 -0.21
CA THR A 244 -21.79 -9.60 -0.12
C THR A 244 -21.40 -10.75 0.79
N HIS A 245 -22.05 -10.88 1.96
CA HIS A 245 -21.80 -11.99 2.89
C HIS A 245 -21.92 -13.33 2.18
N GLN A 246 -23.00 -13.54 1.39
CA GLN A 246 -23.19 -14.78 0.63
C GLN A 246 -22.09 -15.00 -0.40
N LEU A 247 -21.71 -13.97 -1.19
CA LEU A 247 -20.61 -14.08 -2.17
C LEU A 247 -19.29 -14.46 -1.51
N LEU A 248 -18.99 -13.88 -0.33
CA LEU A 248 -17.76 -14.18 0.39
C LEU A 248 -17.73 -15.61 0.95
N VAL A 249 -18.89 -16.13 1.42
CA VAL A 249 -19.02 -17.53 1.88
C VAL A 249 -18.84 -18.50 0.73
N ASP A 250 -19.40 -18.17 -0.44
CA ASP A 250 -19.38 -19.07 -1.60
C ASP A 250 -18.03 -19.08 -2.34
N ASN A 251 -17.13 -18.10 -2.07
CA ASN A 251 -15.84 -17.98 -2.75
C ASN A 251 -14.72 -18.71 -1.97
N PRO A 252 -14.24 -19.88 -2.44
CA PRO A 252 -13.24 -20.68 -1.73
C PRO A 252 -11.84 -20.02 -1.68
N ASN A 253 -11.59 -19.00 -2.51
CA ASN A 253 -10.31 -18.29 -2.56
C ASN A 253 -10.23 -17.16 -1.51
N ILE A 254 -11.33 -16.91 -0.77
CA ILE A 254 -11.38 -15.89 0.28
C ILE A 254 -11.57 -16.59 1.64
N PRO A 255 -10.60 -16.51 2.56
CA PRO A 255 -10.73 -17.08 3.89
C PRO A 255 -11.65 -16.22 4.77
N PHE A 256 -12.92 -16.14 4.36
CA PHE A 256 -13.95 -15.35 5.02
C PHE A 256 -14.40 -16.00 6.32
N VAL A 257 -14.38 -15.23 7.42
CA VAL A 257 -14.74 -15.74 8.76
C VAL A 257 -16.03 -15.13 9.31
N GLY A 258 -16.68 -14.21 8.59
CA GLY A 258 -17.98 -13.65 8.94
C GLY A 258 -18.02 -12.14 9.01
N ASN A 259 -19.12 -11.60 9.56
CA ASN A 259 -19.30 -10.18 9.74
C ASN A 259 -18.41 -9.65 10.89
N ALA A 260 -17.87 -8.45 10.72
CA ALA A 260 -17.11 -7.69 11.71
C ALA A 260 -17.94 -6.49 12.17
N GLU A 261 -18.14 -6.31 13.46
CA GLU A 261 -18.72 -5.08 14.00
C GLU A 261 -17.65 -4.00 14.22
N GLY A 262 -18.05 -2.74 14.39
CA GLY A 262 -17.12 -1.64 14.66
C GLY A 262 -16.20 -1.88 15.86
N ARG A 263 -16.65 -2.61 16.88
CA ARG A 263 -15.83 -3.01 18.05
C ARG A 263 -14.76 -4.03 17.71
N ASP A 264 -14.93 -4.81 16.62
CA ASP A 264 -14.00 -5.84 16.21
C ASP A 264 -12.82 -5.27 15.41
N VAL A 265 -12.93 -4.05 14.88
CA VAL A 265 -11.94 -3.45 13.96
C VAL A 265 -10.53 -3.48 14.53
N LEU A 266 -10.37 -3.09 15.79
CA LEU A 266 -9.05 -3.07 16.43
C LEU A 266 -8.79 -4.26 17.36
N SER A 267 -9.70 -5.25 17.41
CA SER A 267 -9.63 -6.38 18.34
C SER A 267 -8.51 -7.39 18.03
N GLY A 268 -8.07 -7.47 16.76
CA GLY A 268 -7.19 -8.53 16.26
C GLY A 268 -7.94 -9.84 15.91
N LYS A 269 -9.28 -9.81 15.87
CA LYS A 269 -10.11 -10.95 15.42
C LYS A 269 -10.00 -11.17 13.91
N PHE A 270 -9.78 -10.10 13.15
CA PHE A 270 -9.66 -10.08 11.69
C PHE A 270 -8.32 -9.45 11.27
N ASP A 271 -7.77 -9.93 10.16
CA ASP A 271 -6.57 -9.38 9.54
C ASP A 271 -6.92 -8.43 8.39
N VAL A 272 -8.09 -8.63 7.77
CA VAL A 272 -8.66 -7.75 6.75
C VAL A 272 -10.14 -7.53 7.03
N ILE A 273 -10.58 -6.29 6.96
CA ILE A 273 -12.01 -5.93 7.05
C ILE A 273 -12.38 -5.15 5.79
N VAL A 274 -13.36 -5.65 5.05
CA VAL A 274 -13.87 -5.00 3.83
C VAL A 274 -15.11 -4.20 4.10
N CYS A 275 -15.20 -3.02 3.48
CA CYS A 275 -16.36 -2.13 3.52
C CYS A 275 -16.40 -1.26 2.25
N ASP A 276 -17.46 -0.49 2.08
CA ASP A 276 -17.46 0.61 1.11
C ASP A 276 -16.56 1.76 1.59
N GLY A 277 -16.11 2.59 0.65
CA GLY A 277 -15.18 3.67 0.96
C GLY A 277 -15.80 4.81 1.75
N PHE A 278 -17.12 4.95 1.79
CA PHE A 278 -17.78 5.94 2.65
C PHE A 278 -17.65 5.55 4.11
N VAL A 279 -18.07 4.34 4.45
CA VAL A 279 -17.98 3.83 5.82
C VAL A 279 -16.52 3.70 6.25
N GLY A 280 -15.66 3.17 5.39
CA GLY A 280 -14.24 3.02 5.68
C GLY A 280 -13.52 4.35 5.92
N ASN A 281 -13.83 5.40 5.15
CA ASN A 281 -13.25 6.73 5.37
C ASN A 281 -13.73 7.37 6.68
N VAL A 282 -15.02 7.20 7.01
CA VAL A 282 -15.57 7.68 8.30
C VAL A 282 -14.87 6.94 9.46
N LEU A 283 -14.73 5.62 9.36
CA LEU A 283 -14.06 4.80 10.36
C LEU A 283 -12.60 5.22 10.55
N LEU A 284 -11.85 5.40 9.45
CA LEU A 284 -10.46 5.83 9.48
C LEU A 284 -10.32 7.21 10.14
N LYS A 285 -11.10 8.20 9.71
CA LYS A 285 -11.08 9.56 10.27
C LYS A 285 -11.47 9.60 11.75
N PHE A 286 -12.42 8.75 12.14
CA PHE A 286 -12.79 8.61 13.55
C PHE A 286 -11.67 7.98 14.37
N ALA A 287 -11.02 6.93 13.86
CA ALA A 287 -9.90 6.29 14.54
C ALA A 287 -8.70 7.25 14.70
N GLU A 288 -8.37 8.04 13.66
CA GLU A 288 -7.38 9.11 13.71
C GLU A 288 -7.68 10.12 14.82
N ALA A 289 -8.90 10.66 14.84
CA ALA A 289 -9.34 11.65 15.84
C ALA A 289 -9.32 11.08 17.27
N VAL A 290 -9.76 9.84 17.47
CA VAL A 290 -9.70 9.17 18.78
C VAL A 290 -8.24 8.99 19.23
N GLY A 291 -7.35 8.60 18.31
CA GLY A 291 -5.91 8.50 18.59
C GLY A 291 -5.31 9.82 19.09
N GLU A 292 -5.62 10.93 18.41
CA GLU A 292 -5.18 12.27 18.82
C GLU A 292 -5.69 12.66 20.21
N VAL A 293 -6.98 12.43 20.48
CA VAL A 293 -7.60 12.72 21.78
C VAL A 293 -6.93 11.90 22.89
N VAL A 294 -6.70 10.60 22.68
CA VAL A 294 -6.04 9.73 23.67
C VAL A 294 -4.62 10.22 23.97
N VAL A 295 -3.84 10.57 22.94
CA VAL A 295 -2.49 11.14 23.11
C VAL A 295 -2.53 12.46 23.86
N GLN A 296 -3.50 13.33 23.56
CA GLN A 296 -3.65 14.62 24.22
C GLN A 296 -4.00 14.46 25.70
N VAL A 297 -5.02 13.66 26.03
CA VAL A 297 -5.42 13.38 27.41
C VAL A 297 -4.25 12.78 28.20
N LEU A 298 -3.52 11.83 27.61
CA LEU A 298 -2.36 11.23 28.26
C LEU A 298 -1.26 12.26 28.59
N LYS A 299 -0.99 13.19 27.66
CA LYS A 299 -0.03 14.28 27.89
C LYS A 299 -0.49 15.21 29.03
N GLU A 300 -1.76 15.57 29.07
CA GLU A 300 -2.34 16.44 30.10
C GLU A 300 -2.25 15.78 31.49
N GLU A 301 -2.63 14.51 31.62
CA GLU A 301 -2.54 13.76 32.88
C GLU A 301 -1.10 13.59 33.36
N LEU A 302 -0.15 13.36 32.46
CA LEU A 302 1.26 13.25 32.77
C LEU A 302 1.89 14.61 33.16
N ALA A 303 1.38 15.73 32.64
CA ALA A 303 1.81 17.07 32.99
C ALA A 303 1.20 17.56 34.32
N ALA A 304 0.09 16.97 34.77
CA ALA A 304 -0.62 17.36 35.95
C ALA A 304 0.09 16.85 37.24
N GLY A 305 0.65 17.77 38.03
CA GLY A 305 1.19 17.52 39.37
C GLY A 305 2.72 17.35 39.47
N LEU A 306 3.27 17.80 40.59
CA LEU A 306 4.72 17.80 40.85
C LEU A 306 5.37 16.40 40.82
N LYS A 307 4.66 15.36 41.26
CA LYS A 307 5.16 13.98 41.20
C LYS A 307 5.31 13.48 39.76
N ASN A 308 4.39 13.88 38.87
CA ASN A 308 4.41 13.50 37.49
C ASN A 308 5.50 14.23 36.68
N GLN A 309 5.82 15.49 37.07
CA GLN A 309 6.93 16.23 36.47
C GLN A 309 8.31 15.61 36.74
N ILE A 310 8.47 14.95 37.87
CA ILE A 310 9.72 14.23 38.22
C ILE A 310 9.78 12.87 37.46
N SER A 311 8.65 12.20 37.28
CA SER A 311 8.58 10.90 36.60
C SER A 311 8.47 11.00 35.08
N ALA A 312 8.09 12.16 34.52
CA ALA A 312 7.96 12.36 33.09
C ALA A 312 9.22 12.00 32.28
N PRO A 313 10.45 12.35 32.68
CA PRO A 313 11.67 11.93 31.99
C PRO A 313 11.87 10.41 32.00
N LEU A 314 11.46 9.71 33.09
CA LEU A 314 11.57 8.24 33.18
C LEU A 314 10.55 7.51 32.29
N LEU A 315 9.44 8.18 31.97
CA LEU A 315 8.37 7.65 31.12
C LEU A 315 8.51 8.04 29.63
N GLN A 316 9.48 8.91 29.30
CA GLN A 316 9.65 9.40 27.92
C GLN A 316 9.81 8.28 26.89
N GLU A 317 10.55 7.25 27.22
CA GLU A 317 10.77 6.11 26.31
C GLU A 317 9.49 5.29 26.11
N SER A 318 8.74 5.05 27.21
CA SER A 318 7.43 4.38 27.15
C SER A 318 6.39 5.20 26.40
N LEU A 319 6.39 6.53 26.56
CA LEU A 319 5.53 7.45 25.84
C LEU A 319 5.86 7.53 24.37
N LYS A 320 7.15 7.48 24.03
CA LYS A 320 7.61 7.42 22.63
C LYS A 320 7.14 6.12 21.97
N GLY A 321 7.28 4.98 22.65
CA GLY A 321 6.79 3.69 22.16
C GLY A 321 5.26 3.64 22.06
N PHE A 322 4.52 4.27 23.00
CA PHE A 322 3.07 4.41 22.89
C PHE A 322 2.66 5.29 21.71
N LYS A 323 3.29 6.45 21.54
CA LYS A 323 3.04 7.34 20.41
C LYS A 323 3.29 6.61 19.08
N GLN A 324 4.38 5.89 18.94
CA GLN A 324 4.68 5.11 17.75
C GLN A 324 3.58 4.08 17.41
N ARG A 325 3.01 3.41 18.40
CA ARG A 325 1.92 2.43 18.20
C ARG A 325 0.59 3.06 17.80
N VAL A 326 0.31 4.27 18.25
CA VAL A 326 -0.96 4.99 17.98
C VAL A 326 -0.84 5.89 16.75
N ASP A 327 0.38 6.25 16.37
CA ASP A 327 0.65 7.18 15.29
C ASP A 327 0.51 6.48 13.94
N HIS A 328 -0.57 6.80 13.21
CA HIS A 328 -0.80 6.35 11.84
C HIS A 328 0.31 6.78 10.85
N VAL A 329 1.20 7.69 11.26
CA VAL A 329 2.40 8.11 10.50
C VAL A 329 3.32 6.91 10.18
N GLU A 330 3.34 5.87 11.02
CA GLU A 330 4.16 4.67 10.77
C GLU A 330 3.73 3.89 9.52
N HIS A 331 2.50 4.03 9.07
CA HIS A 331 1.99 3.31 7.89
C HIS A 331 2.16 4.08 6.57
N GLY A 332 2.54 5.37 6.60
CA GLY A 332 2.96 6.15 5.43
C GLY A 332 1.87 6.50 4.41
N GLY A 333 0.69 5.90 4.50
CA GLY A 333 -0.40 6.06 3.54
C GLY A 333 -1.06 4.75 3.15
N GLY A 334 -1.98 4.80 2.18
CA GLY A 334 -2.71 3.64 1.65
C GLY A 334 -2.18 3.19 0.29
N LEU A 335 -2.03 1.88 0.10
CA LEU A 335 -1.81 1.30 -1.22
C LEU A 335 -3.13 1.31 -2.00
N LEU A 336 -3.11 1.88 -3.21
CA LEU A 336 -4.23 1.81 -4.16
C LEU A 336 -4.20 0.48 -4.88
N LEU A 337 -4.97 -0.47 -4.39
CA LEU A 337 -5.10 -1.81 -4.97
C LEU A 337 -6.03 -1.83 -6.18
N GLY A 338 -5.74 -2.67 -7.17
CA GLY A 338 -6.59 -2.88 -8.33
C GLY A 338 -6.31 -1.97 -9.54
N VAL A 339 -5.27 -1.13 -9.47
CA VAL A 339 -4.72 -0.39 -10.63
C VAL A 339 -3.50 -1.12 -11.20
N ALA A 340 -3.17 -0.87 -12.48
CA ALA A 340 -2.08 -1.55 -13.18
C ALA A 340 -0.70 -0.92 -12.89
N GLY A 341 -0.40 -0.64 -11.61
CA GLY A 341 0.86 -0.11 -11.12
C GLY A 341 0.81 0.06 -9.60
N VAL A 342 1.97 0.05 -8.94
CA VAL A 342 2.06 0.31 -7.50
C VAL A 342 1.89 1.80 -7.25
N CYS A 343 0.86 2.17 -6.49
CA CYS A 343 0.52 3.56 -6.19
C CYS A 343 0.21 3.72 -4.71
N ILE A 344 1.00 4.52 -4.01
CA ILE A 344 0.78 4.86 -2.61
C ILE A 344 0.21 6.28 -2.52
N ILE A 345 -0.89 6.41 -1.79
CA ILE A 345 -1.56 7.69 -1.52
C ILE A 345 -1.40 8.01 -0.04
N SER A 346 -0.63 9.05 0.27
CA SER A 346 -0.43 9.59 1.61
C SER A 346 -1.41 10.72 1.91
N HIS A 347 -1.49 11.13 3.15
CA HIS A 347 -2.32 12.25 3.58
C HIS A 347 -1.68 13.60 3.18
N GLY A 348 -2.49 14.63 2.87
CA GLY A 348 -2.00 15.95 2.50
C GLY A 348 -1.09 16.61 3.54
N SER A 349 -1.31 16.35 4.83
CA SER A 349 -0.50 16.85 5.94
C SER A 349 0.76 16.01 6.23
N SER A 350 1.13 15.08 5.34
CA SER A 350 2.28 14.19 5.52
C SER A 350 3.58 14.97 5.68
N GLN A 351 4.35 14.57 6.69
CA GLN A 351 5.72 15.04 6.94
C GLN A 351 6.74 14.02 6.44
N ALA A 352 8.02 14.32 6.54
CA ALA A 352 9.13 13.48 6.06
C ALA A 352 9.06 12.03 6.52
N ALA A 353 8.66 11.78 7.78
CA ALA A 353 8.51 10.41 8.30
C ALA A 353 7.40 9.62 7.58
N SER A 354 6.26 10.26 7.30
CA SER A 354 5.16 9.63 6.54
C SER A 354 5.57 9.35 5.10
N ILE A 355 6.27 10.29 4.45
CA ILE A 355 6.78 10.10 3.08
C ILE A 355 7.78 8.96 3.02
N PHE A 356 8.72 8.89 3.99
CA PHE A 356 9.64 7.76 4.11
C PHE A 356 8.90 6.42 4.21
N ASN A 357 7.88 6.33 5.06
CA ASN A 357 7.09 5.12 5.24
C ASN A 357 6.25 4.78 4.00
N ALA A 358 5.74 5.77 3.27
CA ALA A 358 5.06 5.56 1.99
C ALA A 358 5.99 4.96 0.94
N ILE A 359 7.24 5.43 0.88
CA ILE A 359 8.27 4.88 -0.02
C ILE A 359 8.65 3.45 0.41
N ARG A 360 8.76 3.20 1.73
CA ARG A 360 8.98 1.84 2.26
C ARG A 360 7.86 0.90 1.86
N LEU A 361 6.60 1.31 2.01
CA LEU A 361 5.44 0.53 1.60
C LEU A 361 5.43 0.25 0.09
N ALA A 362 5.80 1.24 -0.73
CA ALA A 362 5.94 1.06 -2.18
C ALA A 362 7.00 0.00 -2.51
N LYS A 363 8.17 0.07 -1.85
CA LYS A 363 9.24 -0.93 -1.99
C LYS A 363 8.78 -2.32 -1.57
N GLU A 364 8.14 -2.45 -0.41
CA GLU A 364 7.58 -3.73 0.07
C GLU A 364 6.57 -4.33 -0.92
N ALA A 365 5.70 -3.51 -1.51
CA ALA A 365 4.74 -3.95 -2.51
C ALA A 365 5.43 -4.44 -3.81
N ILE A 366 6.53 -3.80 -4.23
CA ILE A 366 7.34 -4.22 -5.37
C ILE A 366 8.06 -5.54 -5.05
N ASP A 367 8.81 -5.58 -3.95
CA ASP A 367 9.64 -6.73 -3.55
C ASP A 367 8.80 -8.01 -3.39
N ASN A 368 7.59 -7.87 -2.85
CA ASN A 368 6.64 -8.97 -2.64
C ASN A 368 5.71 -9.23 -3.84
N GLN A 369 5.91 -8.52 -4.97
CA GLN A 369 5.17 -8.73 -6.23
C GLN A 369 3.63 -8.70 -6.06
N VAL A 370 3.13 -7.77 -5.23
CA VAL A 370 1.70 -7.68 -4.90
C VAL A 370 0.83 -7.57 -6.14
N LEU A 371 1.25 -6.74 -7.11
CA LEU A 371 0.53 -6.50 -8.35
C LEU A 371 0.37 -7.78 -9.20
N GLU A 372 1.47 -8.52 -9.36
CA GLU A 372 1.53 -9.76 -10.13
C GLU A 372 0.69 -10.85 -9.50
N ARG A 373 0.70 -10.95 -8.18
CA ARG A 373 -0.11 -11.93 -7.44
C ARG A 373 -1.61 -11.62 -7.54
N ILE A 374 -2.02 -10.35 -7.44
CA ILE A 374 -3.42 -9.96 -7.67
C ILE A 374 -3.84 -10.30 -9.11
N ARG A 375 -2.99 -10.02 -10.10
CA ARG A 375 -3.26 -10.33 -11.51
C ARG A 375 -3.45 -11.84 -11.74
N SER A 376 -2.56 -12.66 -11.18
CA SER A 376 -2.59 -14.11 -11.33
C SER A 376 -3.81 -14.74 -10.67
N SER A 377 -4.16 -14.31 -9.47
CA SER A 377 -5.33 -14.80 -8.73
C SER A 377 -6.64 -14.47 -9.45
N ASN A 378 -6.78 -13.26 -10.00
CA ASN A 378 -7.95 -12.88 -10.78
C ASN A 378 -8.10 -13.68 -12.07
N HIS A 379 -7.00 -14.02 -12.73
CA HIS A 379 -7.05 -14.83 -13.96
C HIS A 379 -7.51 -16.26 -13.65
N GLN A 380 -7.05 -16.84 -12.56
CA GLN A 380 -7.45 -18.17 -12.14
C GLN A 380 -8.94 -18.23 -11.76
N SER A 381 -9.44 -17.26 -11.01
CA SER A 381 -10.87 -17.15 -10.67
C SER A 381 -11.77 -16.99 -11.90
N ALA A 382 -11.32 -16.26 -12.94
CA ALA A 382 -12.07 -16.10 -14.17
C ALA A 382 -12.15 -17.41 -14.96
N LEU A 383 -11.06 -18.18 -15.06
CA LEU A 383 -11.01 -19.47 -15.75
C LEU A 383 -11.87 -20.53 -15.04
N GLU A 384 -11.89 -20.55 -13.70
CA GLU A 384 -12.74 -21.43 -12.91
C GLU A 384 -14.24 -21.13 -13.10
N GLN A 385 -14.62 -19.86 -13.20
CA GLN A 385 -16.00 -19.46 -13.51
C GLN A 385 -16.44 -19.82 -14.93
N GLU A 386 -15.54 -19.76 -15.92
CA GLU A 386 -15.82 -20.20 -17.31
C GLU A 386 -15.94 -21.74 -17.41
N ALA A 387 -15.22 -22.50 -16.57
CA ALA A 387 -15.27 -23.96 -16.56
C ALA A 387 -16.54 -24.52 -15.88
N VAL A 388 -17.24 -23.75 -15.09
CA VAL A 388 -18.48 -24.15 -14.37
C VAL A 388 -19.75 -23.77 -15.16
N ASN A 389 -19.67 -22.87 -16.15
CA ASN A 389 -20.75 -22.49 -17.06
C ASN A 389 -20.70 -23.28 -18.36
#